data_f3cbaf8c47ff3b1b23b1dd3aa7e92574
#
_entry.id   f3cbaf8c47ff3b1b23b1dd3aa7e92574
#
_cell.length_a   1.000
_cell.length_b   1.000
_cell.length_c   1.000
_cell.angle_alpha   90.00
_cell.angle_beta   90.00
_cell.angle_gamma   90.00
#
_symmetry.space_group_name_H-M   'P 1'
#
loop_
_entity.id
_entity.type
_entity.pdbx_description
1 polymer ?
#
loop_
_entity_poly.entity_id
_entity_poly.type
_entity_poly.pdbx_seq_one_letter_code
_entity_poly.pdbx_strand_id
1 'polypeptide(L)'
;MRTSDLILRLTNNLTPIESNFASKRLNRALSVGMASSTALLVVLYGIRSDMPEFLLTTMFWVRLAFPVTTLIAALNLAGRLGRPGAPVRLAWLAVTLPFITMLLAATFMVFATPPGYRLQLMLGTTWRVTTANIVLLSLPSLAAVMHALKGLAPIRLILAGTGAGLLAGAQGLLVYSLYCSEMSVPFWGVWYVLGISITAGIGALIGPLYLRW
;
A
#
# COMPACT_ATOMS: atom_id res chain seq x y z
N MET A 1 -41.17 -18.23 22.30
CA MET A 1 -39.74 -18.47 22.56
C MET A 1 -39.28 -17.39 23.50
N ARG A 2 -38.76 -17.72 24.70
CA ARG A 2 -38.33 -16.70 25.68
C ARG A 2 -36.96 -16.14 25.23
N THR A 3 -36.72 -14.84 25.43
CA THR A 3 -35.48 -14.18 25.01
C THR A 3 -34.24 -14.86 25.66
N SER A 4 -34.38 -15.37 26.89
CA SER A 4 -33.41 -16.16 27.60
C SER A 4 -32.96 -17.45 26.85
N ASP A 5 -33.92 -18.18 26.24
CA ASP A 5 -33.65 -19.41 25.51
C ASP A 5 -32.89 -19.12 24.20
N LEU A 6 -33.22 -17.99 23.57
CA LEU A 6 -32.52 -17.51 22.37
C LEU A 6 -31.06 -17.13 22.69
N ILE A 7 -30.86 -16.39 23.79
CA ILE A 7 -29.50 -16.00 24.26
C ILE A 7 -28.67 -17.23 24.56
N LEU A 8 -29.21 -18.20 25.32
CA LEU A 8 -28.52 -19.44 25.65
C LEU A 8 -28.15 -20.27 24.41
N ARG A 9 -29.00 -20.33 23.40
CA ARG A 9 -28.71 -21.04 22.14
C ARG A 9 -27.65 -20.33 21.32
N LEU A 10 -27.65 -19.00 21.29
CA LEU A 10 -26.63 -18.20 20.60
C LEU A 10 -25.28 -18.23 21.30
N THR A 11 -25.25 -18.27 22.65
CA THR A 11 -24.00 -18.28 23.41
C THR A 11 -23.33 -19.65 23.48
N ASN A 12 -24.12 -20.74 23.50
CA ASN A 12 -23.57 -22.12 23.59
C ASN A 12 -22.88 -22.60 22.32
N ASN A 13 -23.10 -21.94 21.15
CA ASN A 13 -22.48 -22.32 19.88
C ASN A 13 -21.40 -21.33 19.40
N LEU A 14 -20.95 -20.41 20.26
CA LEU A 14 -19.88 -19.48 19.90
C LEU A 14 -18.52 -20.19 19.96
N THR A 15 -17.96 -20.53 18.81
CA THR A 15 -16.54 -20.87 18.72
C THR A 15 -15.71 -19.60 18.89
N PRO A 16 -14.72 -19.59 19.82
CA PRO A 16 -13.84 -18.42 20.00
C PRO A 16 -13.10 -18.12 18.69
N ILE A 17 -13.29 -16.90 18.15
CA ILE A 17 -12.51 -16.45 17.02
C ILE A 17 -11.10 -16.14 17.53
N GLU A 18 -10.08 -16.72 16.90
CA GLU A 18 -8.68 -16.41 17.23
C GLU A 18 -8.44 -14.90 17.17
N SER A 19 -7.83 -14.34 18.21
CA SER A 19 -7.51 -12.90 18.32
C SER A 19 -6.70 -12.37 17.12
N ASN A 20 -5.95 -13.25 16.44
CA ASN A 20 -5.08 -12.93 15.31
C ASN A 20 -5.67 -13.23 13.94
N PHE A 21 -6.97 -13.57 13.83
CA PHE A 21 -7.62 -13.94 12.57
C PHE A 21 -7.45 -12.87 11.49
N ALA A 22 -7.71 -11.61 11.82
CA ALA A 22 -7.57 -10.49 10.88
C ALA A 22 -6.12 -10.32 10.39
N SER A 23 -5.15 -10.40 11.29
CA SER A 23 -3.73 -10.26 10.95
C SER A 23 -3.24 -11.43 10.09
N LYS A 24 -3.60 -12.67 10.44
CA LYS A 24 -3.27 -13.85 9.62
C LYS A 24 -3.82 -13.75 8.21
N ARG A 25 -5.06 -13.27 8.07
CA ARG A 25 -5.73 -13.11 6.77
C ARG A 25 -5.08 -12.02 5.92
N LEU A 26 -4.78 -10.85 6.50
CA LEU A 26 -4.09 -9.77 5.81
C LEU A 26 -2.65 -10.15 5.43
N ASN A 27 -1.90 -10.80 6.32
CA ASN A 27 -0.54 -11.24 6.00
C ASN A 27 -0.52 -12.25 4.87
N ARG A 28 -1.48 -13.19 4.82
CA ARG A 28 -1.62 -14.13 3.70
C ARG A 28 -1.93 -13.39 2.39
N ALA A 29 -2.83 -12.40 2.43
CA ALA A 29 -3.13 -11.57 1.26
C ALA A 29 -1.90 -10.77 0.79
N LEU A 30 -1.09 -10.25 1.72
CA LEU A 30 0.17 -9.58 1.42
C LEU A 30 1.18 -10.52 0.75
N SER A 31 1.35 -11.74 1.27
CA SER A 31 2.28 -12.72 0.67
C SER A 31 1.85 -13.09 -0.75
N VAL A 32 0.56 -13.36 -0.97
CA VAL A 32 0.00 -13.62 -2.31
C VAL A 32 0.17 -12.41 -3.22
N GLY A 33 -0.16 -11.22 -2.72
CA GLY A 33 0.01 -9.97 -3.46
C GLY A 33 1.47 -9.71 -3.84
N MET A 34 2.41 -9.92 -2.91
CA MET A 34 3.85 -9.75 -3.17
C MET A 34 4.32 -10.73 -4.25
N ALA A 35 4.00 -12.01 -4.10
CA ALA A 35 4.41 -13.03 -5.07
C ALA A 35 3.85 -12.74 -6.46
N SER A 36 2.56 -12.40 -6.57
CA SER A 36 1.91 -12.11 -7.86
C SER A 36 2.41 -10.80 -8.49
N SER A 37 2.64 -9.74 -7.71
CA SER A 37 3.22 -8.48 -8.20
C SER A 37 4.66 -8.67 -8.67
N THR A 38 5.46 -9.45 -7.94
CA THR A 38 6.85 -9.77 -8.33
C THR A 38 6.87 -10.63 -9.59
N ALA A 39 6.00 -11.64 -9.68
CA ALA A 39 5.88 -12.45 -10.91
C ALA A 39 5.49 -11.59 -12.11
N LEU A 40 4.54 -10.67 -11.93
CA LEU A 40 4.13 -9.73 -12.97
C LEU A 40 5.28 -8.82 -13.41
N LEU A 41 6.08 -8.31 -12.44
CA LEU A 41 7.27 -7.52 -12.76
C LEU A 41 8.27 -8.31 -13.58
N VAL A 42 8.58 -9.55 -13.20
CA VAL A 42 9.53 -10.41 -13.91
C VAL A 42 9.05 -10.74 -15.32
N VAL A 43 7.75 -10.99 -15.49
CA VAL A 43 7.16 -11.29 -16.82
C VAL A 43 7.20 -10.08 -17.75
N LEU A 44 6.93 -8.87 -17.23
CA LEU A 44 6.84 -7.66 -18.04
C LEU A 44 8.20 -7.01 -18.32
N TYR A 45 9.11 -7.04 -17.36
CA TYR A 45 10.36 -6.26 -17.39
C TYR A 45 11.62 -7.13 -17.30
N GLY A 46 11.48 -8.42 -16.96
CA GLY A 46 12.62 -9.30 -16.73
C GLY A 46 13.34 -9.02 -15.41
N ILE A 47 14.44 -9.74 -15.23
CA ILE A 47 15.34 -9.56 -14.08
C ILE A 47 16.48 -8.64 -14.52
N ARG A 48 16.72 -7.60 -13.74
CA ARG A 48 17.78 -6.63 -13.98
C ARG A 48 19.17 -7.27 -13.75
N SER A 49 20.08 -7.17 -14.73
CA SER A 49 21.41 -7.80 -14.68
C SER A 49 22.36 -7.15 -13.66
N ASP A 50 22.18 -5.87 -13.39
CA ASP A 50 23.00 -5.06 -12.45
C ASP A 50 22.46 -5.04 -11.00
N MET A 51 21.54 -5.97 -10.65
CA MET A 51 20.96 -6.09 -9.31
C MET A 51 22.00 -6.14 -8.17
N PRO A 52 23.11 -6.90 -8.25
CA PRO A 52 24.06 -6.99 -7.16
C PRO A 52 24.72 -5.64 -6.83
N GLU A 53 25.12 -4.89 -7.85
CA GLU A 53 25.73 -3.56 -7.69
C GLU A 53 24.73 -2.54 -7.14
N PHE A 54 23.48 -2.64 -7.62
CA PHE A 54 22.39 -1.78 -7.22
C PHE A 54 22.02 -1.92 -5.74
N LEU A 55 22.02 -3.15 -5.20
CA LEU A 55 21.76 -3.43 -3.79
C LEU A 55 22.84 -2.87 -2.85
N LEU A 56 24.05 -2.68 -3.33
CA LEU A 56 25.16 -2.10 -2.56
C LEU A 56 25.08 -0.58 -2.44
N THR A 57 24.23 0.08 -3.25
CA THR A 57 24.09 1.53 -3.25
C THR A 57 23.26 2.00 -2.05
N THR A 58 23.79 2.92 -1.25
CA THR A 58 23.06 3.52 -0.11
C THR A 58 21.72 4.14 -0.54
N MET A 59 21.68 4.78 -1.71
CA MET A 59 20.46 5.39 -2.27
C MET A 59 19.34 4.38 -2.52
N PHE A 60 19.66 3.13 -2.80
CA PHE A 60 18.66 2.06 -2.93
C PHE A 60 17.88 1.87 -1.62
N TRP A 61 18.58 1.80 -0.49
CA TRP A 61 17.94 1.62 0.82
C TRP A 61 17.16 2.85 1.27
N VAL A 62 17.66 4.04 0.99
CA VAL A 62 16.93 5.31 1.23
C VAL A 62 15.62 5.32 0.45
N ARG A 63 15.65 4.91 -0.82
CA ARG A 63 14.44 4.82 -1.65
C ARG A 63 13.44 3.83 -1.11
N LEU A 64 13.88 2.67 -0.60
CA LEU A 64 13.01 1.66 -0.02
C LEU A 64 12.36 2.09 1.29
N ALA A 65 12.92 3.05 2.00
CA ALA A 65 12.37 3.52 3.27
C ALA A 65 10.93 4.03 3.12
N PHE A 66 10.63 4.77 2.04
CA PHE A 66 9.29 5.31 1.80
C PHE A 66 8.23 4.22 1.58
N PRO A 67 8.36 3.29 0.62
CA PRO A 67 7.36 2.24 0.44
C PRO A 67 7.27 1.29 1.63
N VAL A 68 8.37 0.97 2.31
CA VAL A 68 8.36 0.09 3.49
C VAL A 68 7.61 0.73 4.67
N THR A 69 7.92 1.98 5.00
CA THR A 69 7.23 2.70 6.09
C THR A 69 5.75 2.88 5.78
N THR A 70 5.41 3.22 4.53
CA THR A 70 4.02 3.33 4.07
C THR A 70 3.31 1.98 4.13
N LEU A 71 3.96 0.88 3.74
CA LEU A 71 3.42 -0.48 3.80
C LEU A 71 3.07 -0.88 5.24
N ILE A 72 3.98 -0.67 6.18
CA ILE A 72 3.78 -0.99 7.61
C ILE A 72 2.61 -0.16 8.18
N ALA A 73 2.58 1.14 7.89
CA ALA A 73 1.52 2.03 8.35
C ALA A 73 0.16 1.66 7.73
N ALA A 74 0.12 1.37 6.43
CA ALA A 74 -1.10 0.97 5.72
C ALA A 74 -1.61 -0.41 6.16
N LEU A 75 -0.71 -1.36 6.51
CA LEU A 75 -1.09 -2.65 7.09
C LEU A 75 -1.78 -2.48 8.45
N ASN A 76 -1.24 -1.62 9.30
CA ASN A 76 -1.86 -1.29 10.59
C ASN A 76 -3.24 -0.64 10.38
N LEU A 77 -3.34 0.31 9.43
CA LEU A 77 -4.60 0.97 9.09
C LEU A 77 -5.64 -0.04 8.57
N ALA A 78 -5.28 -0.88 7.61
CA ALA A 78 -6.17 -1.89 7.04
C ALA A 78 -6.65 -2.90 8.10
N GLY A 79 -5.75 -3.32 9.01
CA GLY A 79 -6.08 -4.20 10.12
C GLY A 79 -7.06 -3.58 11.11
N ARG A 80 -7.00 -2.26 11.35
CA ARG A 80 -7.96 -1.53 12.20
C ARG A 80 -9.29 -1.31 11.50
N LEU A 81 -9.28 -0.98 10.22
CA LEU A 81 -10.49 -0.79 9.41
C LEU A 81 -11.27 -2.08 9.21
N GLY A 82 -10.59 -3.24 9.23
CA GLY A 82 -11.22 -4.55 9.24
C GLY A 82 -11.84 -4.97 10.58
N ARG A 83 -11.67 -4.18 11.64
CA ARG A 83 -12.25 -4.47 12.98
C ARG A 83 -13.29 -3.40 13.33
N PRO A 84 -14.57 -3.77 13.52
CA PRO A 84 -15.61 -2.83 13.95
C PRO A 84 -15.24 -2.13 15.26
N GLY A 85 -15.36 -0.79 15.30
CA GLY A 85 -15.11 -0.01 16.53
C GLY A 85 -13.64 0.30 16.85
N ALA A 86 -12.66 -0.19 16.09
CA ALA A 86 -11.25 0.11 16.36
C ALA A 86 -10.91 1.59 16.09
N PRO A 87 -10.10 2.26 16.98
CA PRO A 87 -9.70 3.65 16.77
C PRO A 87 -8.70 3.75 15.61
N VAL A 88 -9.07 4.51 14.57
CA VAL A 88 -8.27 4.63 13.33
C VAL A 88 -7.46 5.92 13.22
N ARG A 89 -7.69 6.91 14.15
CA ARG A 89 -7.06 8.24 14.05
C ARG A 89 -5.53 8.17 14.01
N LEU A 90 -4.92 7.44 14.95
CA LEU A 90 -3.46 7.27 14.99
C LEU A 90 -2.92 6.48 13.79
N ALA A 91 -3.70 5.54 13.25
CA ALA A 91 -3.28 4.79 12.07
C ALA A 91 -3.26 5.68 10.81
N TRP A 92 -4.19 6.63 10.68
CA TRP A 92 -4.16 7.63 9.62
C TRP A 92 -2.94 8.56 9.76
N LEU A 93 -2.63 9.04 10.96
CA LEU A 93 -1.43 9.84 11.20
C LEU A 93 -0.16 9.06 10.85
N ALA A 94 -0.10 7.77 11.17
CA ALA A 94 1.04 6.92 10.81
C ALA A 94 1.20 6.78 9.29
N VAL A 95 0.10 6.74 8.52
CA VAL A 95 0.14 6.69 7.04
C VAL A 95 0.53 8.05 6.46
N THR A 96 0.04 9.15 6.98
CA THR A 96 0.36 10.50 6.45
C THR A 96 1.80 10.90 6.69
N LEU A 97 2.45 10.40 7.74
CA LEU A 97 3.82 10.77 8.10
C LEU A 97 4.84 10.46 6.97
N PRO A 98 4.93 9.25 6.39
CA PRO A 98 5.83 8.98 5.27
C PRO A 98 5.59 9.89 4.05
N PHE A 99 4.32 10.22 3.75
CA PHE A 99 4.00 11.13 2.65
C PHE A 99 4.50 12.54 2.92
N ILE A 100 4.27 13.06 4.12
CA ILE A 100 4.74 14.40 4.52
C ILE A 100 6.27 14.45 4.48
N THR A 101 6.96 13.48 5.07
CA THR A 101 8.44 13.45 5.08
C THR A 101 9.00 13.36 3.67
N MET A 102 8.39 12.55 2.79
CA MET A 102 8.82 12.43 1.40
C MET A 102 8.62 13.73 0.62
N LEU A 103 7.47 14.37 0.77
CA LEU A 103 7.16 15.65 0.10
C LEU A 103 8.06 16.79 0.60
N LEU A 104 8.34 16.85 1.90
CA LEU A 104 9.26 17.83 2.48
C LEU A 104 10.68 17.63 1.96
N ALA A 105 11.18 16.38 1.92
CA ALA A 105 12.50 16.08 1.39
C ALA A 105 12.61 16.42 -0.11
N ALA A 106 11.58 16.08 -0.90
CA ALA A 106 11.51 16.43 -2.32
C ALA A 106 11.50 17.95 -2.53
N THR A 107 10.69 18.67 -1.78
CA THR A 107 10.58 20.14 -1.84
C THR A 107 11.90 20.79 -1.47
N PHE A 108 12.53 20.36 -0.37
CA PHE A 108 13.84 20.86 0.04
C PHE A 108 14.90 20.70 -1.05
N MET A 109 14.97 19.52 -1.68
CA MET A 109 15.94 19.27 -2.76
C MET A 109 15.66 20.11 -4.01
N VAL A 110 14.38 20.32 -4.37
CA VAL A 110 14.02 21.19 -5.50
C VAL A 110 14.46 22.64 -5.26
N PHE A 111 14.26 23.16 -4.04
CA PHE A 111 14.69 24.52 -3.71
C PHE A 111 16.23 24.66 -3.61
N ALA A 112 16.93 23.63 -3.16
CA ALA A 112 18.39 23.59 -3.11
C ALA A 112 19.04 23.52 -4.51
N THR A 113 18.27 23.14 -5.55
CA THR A 113 18.77 22.97 -6.91
C THR A 113 18.58 24.25 -7.74
N PRO A 114 19.56 24.65 -8.59
CA PRO A 114 19.42 25.79 -9.47
C PRO A 114 18.18 25.68 -10.38
N PRO A 115 17.50 26.79 -10.69
CA PRO A 115 16.20 26.77 -11.40
C PRO A 115 16.20 26.00 -12.73
N GLY A 116 17.30 26.04 -13.48
CA GLY A 116 17.41 25.38 -14.80
C GLY A 116 17.37 23.85 -14.75
N TYR A 117 17.72 23.24 -13.60
CA TYR A 117 17.75 21.76 -13.43
C TYR A 117 16.55 21.19 -12.68
N ARG A 118 15.71 22.03 -12.08
CA ARG A 118 14.58 21.60 -11.24
C ARG A 118 13.61 20.70 -11.98
N LEU A 119 13.22 21.09 -13.19
CA LEU A 119 12.27 20.35 -14.00
C LEU A 119 12.81 18.96 -14.38
N GLN A 120 14.07 18.88 -14.77
CA GLN A 120 14.73 17.63 -15.12
C GLN A 120 14.81 16.68 -13.91
N LEU A 121 15.07 17.22 -12.71
CA LEU A 121 15.12 16.44 -11.45
C LEU A 121 13.75 15.88 -11.06
N MET A 122 12.67 16.60 -11.33
CA MET A 122 11.30 16.18 -11.05
C MET A 122 10.76 15.19 -12.08
N LEU A 123 11.06 15.40 -13.36
CA LEU A 123 10.56 14.54 -14.43
C LEU A 123 11.37 13.23 -14.53
N GLY A 124 12.71 13.27 -14.34
CA GLY A 124 13.56 12.11 -14.60
C GLY A 124 13.44 11.65 -16.06
N THR A 125 13.85 10.41 -16.31
CA THR A 125 13.77 9.79 -17.66
C THR A 125 12.52 8.92 -17.83
N THR A 126 11.99 8.37 -16.74
CA THR A 126 10.92 7.34 -16.75
C THR A 126 9.55 7.86 -16.29
N TRP A 127 9.35 9.17 -16.15
CA TRP A 127 8.14 9.76 -15.57
C TRP A 127 6.82 9.33 -16.22
N ARG A 128 6.83 9.11 -17.55
CA ARG A 128 5.62 8.75 -18.33
C ARG A 128 5.05 7.39 -17.94
N VAL A 129 5.91 6.47 -17.54
CA VAL A 129 5.52 5.08 -17.28
C VAL A 129 5.53 4.72 -15.79
N THR A 130 6.25 5.47 -14.96
CA THR A 130 6.45 5.14 -13.54
C THR A 130 5.15 5.00 -12.78
N THR A 131 4.26 5.99 -12.86
CA THR A 131 2.98 5.95 -12.15
C THR A 131 2.08 4.81 -12.65
N ALA A 132 2.02 4.61 -13.98
CA ALA A 132 1.24 3.53 -14.57
C ALA A 132 1.76 2.14 -14.12
N ASN A 133 3.08 1.98 -14.08
CA ASN A 133 3.72 0.74 -13.63
C ASN A 133 3.46 0.44 -12.15
N ILE A 134 3.52 1.46 -11.29
CA ILE A 134 3.19 1.32 -9.86
C ILE A 134 1.73 0.86 -9.71
N VAL A 135 0.80 1.51 -10.40
CA VAL A 135 -0.62 1.15 -10.36
C VAL A 135 -0.82 -0.27 -10.88
N LEU A 136 -0.23 -0.62 -12.03
CA LEU A 136 -0.35 -1.95 -12.64
C LEU A 136 0.16 -3.05 -11.69
N LEU A 137 1.35 -2.87 -11.11
CA LEU A 137 1.94 -3.82 -10.17
C LEU A 137 1.17 -3.89 -8.83
N SER A 138 0.39 -2.86 -8.51
CA SER A 138 -0.46 -2.84 -7.33
C SER A 138 -1.77 -3.63 -7.49
N LEU A 139 -2.25 -3.88 -8.72
CA LEU A 139 -3.55 -4.50 -8.97
C LEU A 139 -3.68 -5.90 -8.36
N PRO A 140 -2.72 -6.82 -8.51
CA PRO A 140 -2.81 -8.14 -7.90
C PRO A 140 -2.91 -8.07 -6.37
N SER A 141 -2.10 -7.20 -5.75
CA SER A 141 -2.14 -6.93 -4.32
C SER A 141 -3.47 -6.33 -3.89
N LEU A 142 -4.01 -5.39 -4.67
CA LEU A 142 -5.30 -4.76 -4.38
C LEU A 142 -6.42 -5.80 -4.36
N ALA A 143 -6.45 -6.69 -5.34
CA ALA A 143 -7.44 -7.77 -5.40
C ALA A 143 -7.32 -8.70 -4.18
N ALA A 144 -6.11 -9.13 -3.81
CA ALA A 144 -5.88 -9.99 -2.67
C ALA A 144 -6.28 -9.33 -1.33
N VAL A 145 -5.90 -8.06 -1.13
CA VAL A 145 -6.22 -7.31 0.10
C VAL A 145 -7.72 -7.01 0.20
N MET A 146 -8.36 -6.64 -0.90
CA MET A 146 -9.83 -6.45 -0.95
C MET A 146 -10.57 -7.74 -0.60
N HIS A 147 -10.13 -8.88 -1.15
CA HIS A 147 -10.72 -10.17 -0.81
C HIS A 147 -10.53 -10.52 0.68
N ALA A 148 -9.37 -10.21 1.25
CA ALA A 148 -9.13 -10.39 2.66
C ALA A 148 -10.04 -9.50 3.52
N LEU A 149 -10.20 -8.22 3.18
CA LEU A 149 -11.04 -7.27 3.92
C LEU A 149 -12.54 -7.62 3.82
N LYS A 150 -13.01 -8.12 2.68
CA LYS A 150 -14.41 -8.57 2.54
C LYS A 150 -14.80 -9.57 3.62
N GLY A 151 -13.92 -10.49 3.95
CA GLY A 151 -14.19 -11.47 5.01
C GLY A 151 -14.01 -10.97 6.44
N LEU A 152 -13.63 -9.69 6.63
CA LEU A 152 -13.53 -9.03 7.94
C LEU A 152 -14.75 -8.13 8.24
N ALA A 153 -15.65 -7.99 7.28
CA ALA A 153 -16.89 -7.23 7.44
C ALA A 153 -16.70 -5.74 7.83
N PRO A 154 -15.94 -4.95 7.07
CA PRO A 154 -15.70 -3.56 7.40
C PRO A 154 -16.98 -2.73 7.37
N ILE A 155 -17.18 -1.84 8.35
CA ILE A 155 -18.35 -0.96 8.42
C ILE A 155 -18.20 0.25 7.48
N ARG A 156 -16.97 0.79 7.36
CA ARG A 156 -16.67 1.98 6.54
C ARG A 156 -16.04 1.56 5.23
N LEU A 157 -16.87 1.21 4.25
CA LEU A 157 -16.45 0.58 2.98
C LEU A 157 -15.47 1.44 2.18
N ILE A 158 -15.70 2.76 2.07
CA ILE A 158 -14.80 3.69 1.37
C ILE A 158 -13.43 3.73 2.05
N LEU A 159 -13.40 3.92 3.38
CA LEU A 159 -12.14 3.98 4.12
C LEU A 159 -11.38 2.65 4.11
N ALA A 160 -12.11 1.53 4.19
CA ALA A 160 -11.52 0.19 4.07
C ALA A 160 -10.91 -0.02 2.68
N GLY A 161 -11.61 0.42 1.64
CA GLY A 161 -11.11 0.42 0.26
C GLY A 161 -9.88 1.31 0.09
N THR A 162 -9.90 2.53 0.65
CA THR A 162 -8.72 3.42 0.66
C THR A 162 -7.53 2.77 1.36
N GLY A 163 -7.75 2.16 2.53
CA GLY A 163 -6.71 1.44 3.27
C GLY A 163 -6.14 0.25 2.48
N ALA A 164 -7.00 -0.49 1.79
CA ALA A 164 -6.57 -1.56 0.87
C ALA A 164 -5.74 -1.02 -0.29
N GLY A 165 -6.16 0.09 -0.89
CA GLY A 165 -5.44 0.73 -1.98
C GLY A 165 -4.09 1.30 -1.57
N LEU A 166 -3.99 1.92 -0.39
CA LEU A 166 -2.73 2.38 0.20
C LEU A 166 -1.76 1.21 0.44
N LEU A 167 -2.27 0.12 0.99
CA LEU A 167 -1.49 -1.08 1.27
C LEU A 167 -0.97 -1.73 -0.02
N ALA A 168 -1.86 -1.89 -1.00
CA ALA A 168 -1.52 -2.46 -2.30
C ALA A 168 -0.58 -1.54 -3.10
N GLY A 169 -0.81 -0.22 -3.06
CA GLY A 169 0.03 0.78 -3.71
C GLY A 169 1.45 0.81 -3.14
N ALA A 170 1.58 0.76 -1.82
CA ALA A 170 2.89 0.66 -1.17
C ALA A 170 3.63 -0.64 -1.54
N GLN A 171 2.89 -1.75 -1.65
CA GLN A 171 3.45 -3.03 -2.06
C GLN A 171 3.88 -3.03 -3.53
N GLY A 172 3.05 -2.51 -4.44
CA GLY A 172 3.38 -2.37 -5.85
C GLY A 172 4.57 -1.44 -6.08
N LEU A 173 4.66 -0.34 -5.31
CA LEU A 173 5.81 0.55 -5.33
C LEU A 173 7.08 -0.14 -4.83
N LEU A 174 6.98 -0.95 -3.77
CA LEU A 174 8.12 -1.71 -3.24
C LEU A 174 8.67 -2.66 -4.31
N VAL A 175 7.80 -3.38 -5.01
CA VAL A 175 8.18 -4.26 -6.12
C VAL A 175 8.77 -3.44 -7.28
N TYR A 176 8.14 -2.33 -7.66
CA TYR A 176 8.64 -1.46 -8.73
C TYR A 176 10.00 -0.84 -8.40
N SER A 177 10.28 -0.57 -7.13
CA SER A 177 11.57 -0.04 -6.67
C SER A 177 12.76 -0.98 -6.95
N LEU A 178 12.52 -2.26 -7.15
CA LEU A 178 13.56 -3.21 -7.54
C LEU A 178 14.00 -3.02 -9.00
N TYR A 179 13.11 -2.49 -9.85
CA TYR A 179 13.36 -2.29 -11.27
C TYR A 179 13.79 -0.87 -11.63
N CYS A 180 13.19 0.14 -11.00
CA CYS A 180 13.38 1.55 -11.33
C CYS A 180 14.84 2.00 -11.10
N SER A 181 15.43 2.66 -12.10
CA SER A 181 16.81 3.18 -12.04
C SER A 181 16.92 4.60 -11.50
N GLU A 182 15.80 5.32 -11.37
CA GLU A 182 15.80 6.72 -10.93
C GLU A 182 16.23 6.89 -9.47
N MET A 183 17.23 7.73 -9.25
CA MET A 183 17.82 8.00 -7.91
C MET A 183 17.51 9.41 -7.40
N SER A 184 16.50 10.08 -7.96
CA SER A 184 16.13 11.45 -7.60
C SER A 184 15.01 11.48 -6.57
N VAL A 185 15.25 12.10 -5.40
CA VAL A 185 14.21 12.27 -4.36
C VAL A 185 13.03 13.12 -4.82
N PRO A 186 13.20 14.24 -5.56
CA PRO A 186 12.09 14.97 -6.16
C PRO A 186 11.23 14.13 -7.11
N PHE A 187 11.84 13.25 -7.89
CA PHE A 187 11.12 12.29 -8.72
C PHE A 187 10.24 11.35 -7.89
N TRP A 188 10.78 10.79 -6.80
CA TRP A 188 10.02 9.91 -5.92
C TRP A 188 8.87 10.64 -5.22
N GLY A 189 9.12 11.89 -4.78
CA GLY A 189 8.10 12.72 -4.14
C GLY A 189 6.89 13.00 -5.02
N VAL A 190 7.07 13.09 -6.33
CA VAL A 190 5.96 13.30 -7.28
C VAL A 190 5.35 11.98 -7.72
N TRP A 191 6.13 11.13 -8.38
CA TRP A 191 5.58 9.98 -9.12
C TRP A 191 5.23 8.79 -8.24
N TYR A 192 5.98 8.56 -7.15
CA TYR A 192 5.68 7.47 -6.22
C TYR A 192 4.47 7.79 -5.35
N VAL A 193 4.41 9.04 -4.85
CA VAL A 193 3.25 9.51 -4.10
C VAL A 193 1.99 9.48 -4.96
N LEU A 194 2.09 9.91 -6.22
CA LEU A 194 0.98 9.88 -7.18
C LEU A 194 0.52 8.44 -7.45
N GLY A 195 1.44 7.50 -7.67
CA GLY A 195 1.12 6.09 -7.92
C GLY A 195 0.35 5.44 -6.76
N ILE A 196 0.83 5.63 -5.52
CA ILE A 196 0.13 5.11 -4.33
C ILE A 196 -1.24 5.81 -4.17
N SER A 197 -1.32 7.13 -4.39
CA SER A 197 -2.56 7.90 -4.24
C SER A 197 -3.63 7.46 -5.25
N ILE A 198 -3.25 7.20 -6.51
CA ILE A 198 -4.16 6.67 -7.53
C ILE A 198 -4.67 5.28 -7.11
N THR A 199 -3.78 4.39 -6.65
CA THR A 199 -4.20 3.06 -6.18
C THR A 199 -5.12 3.15 -4.97
N ALA A 200 -4.88 4.08 -4.05
CA ALA A 200 -5.75 4.38 -2.92
C ALA A 200 -7.14 4.86 -3.38
N GLY A 201 -7.17 5.74 -4.39
CA GLY A 201 -8.40 6.22 -5.03
C GLY A 201 -9.19 5.08 -5.70
N ILE A 202 -8.52 4.22 -6.45
CA ILE A 202 -9.13 3.02 -7.04
C ILE A 202 -9.74 2.13 -5.94
N GLY A 203 -8.99 1.90 -4.86
CA GLY A 203 -9.48 1.16 -3.71
C GLY A 203 -10.70 1.79 -3.07
N ALA A 204 -10.72 3.13 -2.92
CA ALA A 204 -11.85 3.87 -2.37
C ALA A 204 -13.12 3.74 -3.24
N LEU A 205 -12.96 3.77 -4.57
CA LEU A 205 -14.07 3.62 -5.52
C LEU A 205 -14.62 2.19 -5.57
N ILE A 206 -13.75 1.19 -5.56
CA ILE A 206 -14.13 -0.22 -5.61
C ILE A 206 -14.68 -0.70 -4.24
N GLY A 207 -14.22 -0.09 -3.13
CA GLY A 207 -14.61 -0.48 -1.78
C GLY A 207 -16.11 -0.65 -1.57
N PRO A 208 -16.95 0.37 -1.85
CA PRO A 208 -18.41 0.26 -1.68
C PRO A 208 -19.08 -0.78 -2.57
N LEU A 209 -18.46 -1.09 -3.73
CA LEU A 209 -19.01 -2.06 -4.68
C LEU A 209 -18.65 -3.49 -4.29
N TYR A 210 -17.40 -3.73 -3.88
CA TYR A 210 -16.89 -5.07 -3.65
C TYR A 210 -17.02 -5.54 -2.20
N LEU A 211 -16.86 -4.64 -1.21
CA LEU A 211 -16.92 -4.96 0.22
C LEU A 211 -18.35 -4.96 0.78
N ARG A 212 -19.35 -4.58 -0.01
CA ARG A 212 -20.77 -4.61 0.36
C ARG A 212 -21.23 -6.06 0.56
N TRP A 213 -22.03 -6.26 1.58
CA TRP A 213 -22.67 -7.54 1.96
C TRP A 213 -23.92 -7.77 1.14
#